data_9b5eb8c025510a0ec3cc5a8e2d87b237
#
_entry.id   9b5eb8c025510a0ec3cc5a8e2d87b237
#
_cell.length_a   1.000
_cell.length_b   1.000
_cell.length_c   1.000
_cell.angle_alpha   90.00
_cell.angle_beta   90.00
_cell.angle_gamma   90.00
#
_symmetry.space_group_name_H-M   'P 1'
#
loop_
_entity.id
_entity.type
_entity.pdbx_description
1 polymer ?
#
loop_
_entity_poly.entity_id
_entity_poly.type
_entity_poly.pdbx_seq_one_letter_code
_entity_poly.pdbx_strand_id
1 'polypeptide(L)'
;MKNKQIEDWDRLFQILQKEDPYQHLRSIHNWRAWYDPTKPWVTHASVQDDSWGIRGWIEKYQKPIIVDECKYEGNMQFTWADLTPQAMTQQFWDAITKGGYASHGETYLNPTNYIWWSQGGKLYGKSVERIAFLRKIIEECPRNGLMSFNGSPIKWNRLNSVRLDDDYFLFYYGERQHAERYIELPEDRKYKIEIIDTWEMTITKVDGIYSGVTRVELPSKPYMALRITMVEDK
;
A
#
# COMPACT_ATOMS: atom_id res chain seq x y z
N MET A 1 10.88 -22.64 -28.24
CA MET A 1 9.60 -22.71 -27.48
C MET A 1 8.60 -21.78 -28.16
N LYS A 2 7.41 -22.24 -28.49
CA LYS A 2 6.35 -21.31 -28.94
C LYS A 2 5.99 -20.42 -27.75
N ASN A 3 6.04 -19.11 -27.94
CA ASN A 3 5.59 -18.17 -26.92
C ASN A 3 4.09 -18.39 -26.65
N LYS A 4 3.69 -18.42 -25.40
CA LYS A 4 2.28 -18.46 -24.99
C LYS A 4 1.59 -17.19 -25.49
N GLN A 5 0.37 -17.33 -26.00
CA GLN A 5 -0.51 -16.23 -26.34
C GLN A 5 -1.40 -15.89 -25.15
N ILE A 6 -2.01 -14.72 -25.15
CA ILE A 6 -2.91 -14.30 -24.02
C ILE A 6 -4.09 -15.26 -23.86
N GLU A 7 -4.60 -15.79 -24.95
CA GLU A 7 -5.72 -16.73 -24.98
C GLU A 7 -5.40 -18.09 -24.33
N ASP A 8 -4.12 -18.50 -24.32
CA ASP A 8 -3.70 -19.74 -23.67
C ASP A 8 -3.92 -19.70 -22.15
N TRP A 9 -3.94 -18.50 -21.54
CA TRP A 9 -4.13 -18.34 -20.11
C TRP A 9 -5.52 -18.71 -19.62
N ASP A 10 -6.57 -18.54 -20.42
CA ASP A 10 -7.92 -18.96 -20.08
C ASP A 10 -7.95 -20.44 -19.72
N ARG A 11 -7.39 -21.26 -20.58
CA ARG A 11 -7.30 -22.72 -20.38
C ARG A 11 -6.42 -23.08 -19.17
N LEU A 12 -5.29 -22.40 -19.00
CA LEU A 12 -4.37 -22.69 -17.89
C LEU A 12 -5.01 -22.36 -16.54
N PHE A 13 -5.67 -21.21 -16.42
CA PHE A 13 -6.39 -20.83 -15.20
C PHE A 13 -7.55 -21.78 -14.87
N GLN A 14 -8.32 -22.20 -15.87
CA GLN A 14 -9.43 -23.14 -15.67
C GLN A 14 -8.93 -24.52 -15.24
N ILE A 15 -7.82 -25.01 -15.80
CA ILE A 15 -7.19 -26.25 -15.35
C ILE A 15 -6.75 -26.11 -13.87
N LEU A 16 -6.05 -25.03 -13.51
CA LEU A 16 -5.63 -24.80 -12.13
C LEU A 16 -6.83 -24.73 -11.19
N GLN A 17 -7.90 -24.04 -11.57
CA GLN A 17 -9.11 -23.94 -10.77
C GLN A 17 -9.78 -25.32 -10.55
N LYS A 18 -9.77 -26.17 -11.56
CA LYS A 18 -10.35 -27.51 -11.49
C LYS A 18 -9.51 -28.48 -10.67
N GLU A 19 -8.19 -28.46 -10.88
CA GLU A 19 -7.28 -29.50 -10.35
C GLU A 19 -6.68 -29.13 -8.98
N ASP A 20 -6.74 -27.86 -8.56
CA ASP A 20 -6.24 -27.44 -7.26
C ASP A 20 -7.27 -27.70 -6.14
N PRO A 21 -7.04 -28.72 -5.27
CA PRO A 21 -7.99 -29.09 -4.22
C PRO A 21 -8.09 -28.03 -3.11
N TYR A 22 -7.07 -27.16 -2.98
CA TYR A 22 -7.01 -26.12 -1.94
C TYR A 22 -7.58 -24.78 -2.41
N GLN A 23 -7.89 -24.66 -3.71
CA GLN A 23 -8.41 -23.42 -4.32
C GLN A 23 -7.55 -22.19 -3.99
N HIS A 24 -6.24 -22.32 -4.17
CA HIS A 24 -5.30 -21.19 -3.98
C HIS A 24 -5.72 -19.97 -4.82
N LEU A 25 -5.29 -18.80 -4.36
CA LEU A 25 -5.46 -17.57 -5.10
C LEU A 25 -4.72 -17.64 -6.43
N ARG A 26 -5.35 -17.12 -7.49
CA ARG A 26 -4.85 -17.23 -8.88
C ARG A 26 -4.71 -15.85 -9.49
N SER A 27 -3.52 -15.56 -9.98
CA SER A 27 -3.20 -14.36 -10.73
C SER A 27 -2.11 -14.64 -11.76
N ILE A 28 -1.81 -13.63 -12.56
CA ILE A 28 -0.69 -13.60 -13.48
C ILE A 28 -0.05 -12.22 -13.40
N HIS A 29 1.27 -12.19 -13.43
CA HIS A 29 2.04 -10.98 -13.46
C HIS A 29 1.77 -10.18 -14.75
N ASN A 30 1.22 -8.98 -14.63
CA ASN A 30 0.88 -8.10 -15.72
C ASN A 30 1.88 -6.93 -15.79
N TRP A 31 2.47 -6.75 -16.96
CA TRP A 31 3.37 -5.64 -17.24
C TRP A 31 2.90 -4.90 -18.50
N ARG A 32 3.51 -5.14 -19.66
CA ARG A 32 3.17 -4.43 -20.92
C ARG A 32 1.86 -4.90 -21.51
N ALA A 33 1.63 -6.21 -21.51
CA ALA A 33 0.39 -6.82 -21.94
C ALA A 33 -0.38 -7.32 -20.73
N TRP A 34 -1.64 -6.90 -20.61
CA TRP A 34 -2.48 -7.28 -19.48
C TRP A 34 -3.43 -8.40 -19.88
N TYR A 35 -3.37 -9.48 -19.14
CA TYR A 35 -4.45 -10.46 -19.12
C TYR A 35 -5.61 -9.89 -18.31
N ASP A 36 -6.84 -10.05 -18.79
CA ASP A 36 -8.02 -9.43 -18.20
C ASP A 36 -8.28 -9.94 -16.77
N PRO A 37 -8.06 -9.12 -15.71
CA PRO A 37 -8.28 -9.54 -14.34
C PRO A 37 -9.77 -9.71 -13.98
N THR A 38 -10.72 -9.24 -14.79
CA THR A 38 -12.16 -9.37 -14.52
C THR A 38 -12.66 -10.80 -14.69
N LYS A 39 -11.89 -11.65 -15.36
CA LYS A 39 -12.25 -13.05 -15.59
C LYS A 39 -12.55 -13.79 -14.27
N PRO A 40 -13.59 -14.66 -14.21
CA PRO A 40 -14.05 -15.25 -12.96
C PRO A 40 -13.04 -16.19 -12.28
N TRP A 41 -12.09 -16.73 -13.03
CA TRP A 41 -11.04 -17.59 -12.52
C TRP A 41 -9.82 -16.82 -12.01
N VAL A 42 -9.73 -15.52 -12.23
CA VAL A 42 -8.68 -14.66 -11.66
C VAL A 42 -9.18 -14.10 -10.32
N THR A 43 -8.41 -14.30 -9.26
CA THR A 43 -8.80 -13.88 -7.90
C THR A 43 -8.35 -12.46 -7.54
N HIS A 44 -7.22 -12.02 -8.09
CA HIS A 44 -6.64 -10.69 -7.87
C HIS A 44 -5.82 -10.26 -9.08
N ALA A 45 -5.57 -8.97 -9.24
CA ALA A 45 -4.65 -8.47 -10.25
C ALA A 45 -3.25 -8.31 -9.67
N SER A 46 -2.29 -8.96 -10.31
CA SER A 46 -0.85 -8.88 -10.04
C SER A 46 -0.23 -7.94 -11.06
N VAL A 47 0.47 -6.89 -10.64
CA VAL A 47 0.88 -5.79 -11.50
C VAL A 47 2.33 -5.41 -11.26
N GLN A 48 3.10 -5.29 -12.36
CA GLN A 48 4.42 -4.65 -12.36
C GLN A 48 4.26 -3.17 -12.74
N ASP A 49 4.20 -2.30 -11.74
CA ASP A 49 4.12 -0.84 -11.89
C ASP A 49 4.34 -0.15 -10.54
N ASP A 50 4.32 1.17 -10.52
CA ASP A 50 4.29 1.94 -9.27
C ASP A 50 2.90 1.87 -8.60
N SER A 51 2.84 2.08 -7.30
CA SER A 51 1.59 2.05 -6.51
C SER A 51 0.60 3.17 -6.85
N TRP A 52 0.96 4.11 -7.73
CA TRP A 52 0.09 5.25 -8.08
C TRP A 52 -1.25 4.84 -8.72
N GLY A 53 -1.28 3.76 -9.51
CA GLY A 53 -2.45 3.31 -10.28
C GLY A 53 -3.47 2.49 -9.48
N ILE A 54 -3.14 2.06 -8.27
CA ILE A 54 -3.92 1.06 -7.50
C ILE A 54 -5.41 1.40 -7.40
N ARG A 55 -5.74 2.64 -7.02
CA ARG A 55 -7.14 3.05 -6.86
C ARG A 55 -7.94 2.92 -8.16
N GLY A 56 -7.37 3.39 -9.28
CA GLY A 56 -8.00 3.27 -10.59
C GLY A 56 -8.14 1.81 -11.03
N TRP A 57 -7.19 0.95 -10.69
CA TRP A 57 -7.29 -0.48 -11.00
C TRP A 57 -8.34 -1.18 -10.14
N ILE A 58 -8.48 -0.83 -8.84
CA ILE A 58 -9.56 -1.33 -7.98
C ILE A 58 -10.92 -0.93 -8.56
N GLU A 59 -11.09 0.36 -8.91
CA GLU A 59 -12.32 0.87 -9.53
C GLU A 59 -12.65 0.14 -10.84
N LYS A 60 -11.65 -0.13 -11.67
CA LYS A 60 -11.80 -0.79 -12.97
C LYS A 60 -12.08 -2.28 -12.88
N TYR A 61 -11.34 -2.99 -12.05
CA TYR A 61 -11.35 -4.46 -12.03
C TYR A 61 -12.20 -5.06 -10.92
N GLN A 62 -12.56 -4.28 -9.90
CA GLN A 62 -13.35 -4.72 -8.74
C GLN A 62 -12.74 -5.96 -8.05
N LYS A 63 -11.41 -5.99 -7.97
CA LYS A 63 -10.61 -7.07 -7.37
C LYS A 63 -9.47 -6.50 -6.56
N PRO A 64 -8.92 -7.27 -5.60
CA PRO A 64 -7.69 -6.89 -4.93
C PRO A 64 -6.56 -6.63 -5.95
N ILE A 65 -5.79 -5.58 -5.71
CA ILE A 65 -4.63 -5.21 -6.53
C ILE A 65 -3.37 -5.46 -5.71
N ILE A 66 -2.45 -6.21 -6.29
CA ILE A 66 -1.12 -6.43 -5.73
C ILE A 66 -0.11 -5.90 -6.73
N VAL A 67 0.61 -4.85 -6.37
CA VAL A 67 1.79 -4.41 -7.12
C VAL A 67 2.94 -5.33 -6.69
N ASP A 68 3.11 -6.41 -7.41
CA ASP A 68 4.03 -7.48 -7.09
C ASP A 68 5.47 -7.21 -7.55
N GLU A 69 5.66 -6.13 -8.31
CA GLU A 69 6.97 -5.59 -8.67
C GLU A 69 6.89 -4.07 -8.81
N CYS A 70 7.18 -3.35 -7.71
CA CYS A 70 7.06 -1.88 -7.65
C CYS A 70 8.42 -1.16 -7.78
N LYS A 71 9.34 -1.70 -8.57
CA LYS A 71 10.76 -1.32 -8.57
C LYS A 71 11.50 -1.83 -7.32
N TYR A 72 12.78 -1.46 -7.20
CA TYR A 72 13.66 -2.04 -6.20
C TYR A 72 14.44 -0.96 -5.46
N GLU A 73 14.51 -1.08 -4.13
CA GLU A 73 15.46 -0.30 -3.34
C GLU A 73 16.88 -0.74 -3.72
N GLY A 74 17.75 0.21 -4.05
CA GLY A 74 19.08 -0.19 -4.49
C GLY A 74 20.00 0.95 -4.92
N ASN A 75 21.08 0.60 -5.58
CA ASN A 75 22.08 1.52 -6.06
C ASN A 75 22.66 1.15 -7.44
N MET A 76 21.89 0.39 -8.23
CA MET A 76 22.25 0.07 -9.60
C MET A 76 21.96 1.26 -10.53
N GLN A 77 22.59 1.28 -11.70
CA GLN A 77 22.42 2.35 -12.70
C GLN A 77 21.08 2.35 -13.46
N PHE A 78 20.14 1.49 -13.10
CA PHE A 78 18.84 1.36 -13.76
C PHE A 78 17.76 2.02 -12.95
N THR A 79 16.90 2.85 -13.55
CA THR A 79 15.81 3.59 -12.89
C THR A 79 14.76 2.72 -12.19
N TRP A 80 14.75 1.42 -12.45
CA TRP A 80 13.91 0.46 -11.75
C TRP A 80 14.63 -0.19 -10.55
N ALA A 81 15.95 0.04 -10.38
CA ALA A 81 16.82 -0.67 -9.46
C ALA A 81 17.66 0.29 -8.59
N ASP A 82 17.20 1.53 -8.39
CA ASP A 82 17.91 2.60 -7.69
C ASP A 82 16.98 3.43 -6.79
N LEU A 83 15.85 2.86 -6.37
CA LEU A 83 14.98 3.56 -5.43
C LEU A 83 15.71 3.83 -4.12
N THR A 84 15.51 5.04 -3.59
CA THR A 84 15.90 5.33 -2.22
C THR A 84 15.05 4.52 -1.24
N PRO A 85 15.54 4.26 -0.02
CA PRO A 85 14.74 3.61 1.02
C PRO A 85 13.43 4.33 1.31
N GLN A 86 13.42 5.67 1.24
CA GLN A 86 12.23 6.49 1.41
C GLN A 86 11.21 6.24 0.29
N ALA A 87 11.67 6.22 -0.95
CA ALA A 87 10.78 5.96 -2.10
C ALA A 87 10.18 4.54 -2.04
N MET A 88 10.97 3.53 -1.65
CA MET A 88 10.47 2.18 -1.44
C MET A 88 9.44 2.13 -0.31
N THR A 89 9.71 2.74 0.83
CA THR A 89 8.76 2.84 1.96
C THR A 89 7.47 3.53 1.51
N GLN A 90 7.56 4.59 0.71
CA GLN A 90 6.40 5.29 0.16
C GLN A 90 5.55 4.41 -0.74
N GLN A 91 6.15 3.54 -1.58
CA GLN A 91 5.39 2.60 -2.41
C GLN A 91 4.44 1.73 -1.56
N PHE A 92 4.89 1.26 -0.40
CA PHE A 92 4.08 0.46 0.50
C PHE A 92 2.98 1.26 1.19
N TRP A 93 3.31 2.44 1.73
CA TRP A 93 2.30 3.31 2.36
C TRP A 93 1.23 3.75 1.36
N ASP A 94 1.65 4.11 0.15
CA ASP A 94 0.76 4.46 -0.94
C ASP A 94 -0.13 3.28 -1.34
N ALA A 95 0.45 2.09 -1.46
CA ALA A 95 -0.30 0.90 -1.82
C ALA A 95 -1.41 0.61 -0.80
N ILE A 96 -1.07 0.53 0.48
CA ILE A 96 -2.03 0.27 1.57
C ILE A 96 -3.09 1.37 1.64
N THR A 97 -2.68 2.65 1.65
CA THR A 97 -3.64 3.77 1.80
C THR A 97 -4.47 4.05 0.54
N LYS A 98 -4.18 3.38 -0.57
CA LYS A 98 -5.01 3.31 -1.77
C LYS A 98 -5.88 2.04 -1.83
N GLY A 99 -5.76 1.14 -0.84
CA GLY A 99 -6.55 -0.08 -0.73
C GLY A 99 -5.98 -1.30 -1.47
N GLY A 100 -4.70 -1.29 -1.81
CA GLY A 100 -3.99 -2.41 -2.45
C GLY A 100 -2.80 -2.89 -1.63
N TYR A 101 -1.90 -3.62 -2.29
CA TYR A 101 -0.73 -4.25 -1.67
C TYR A 101 0.49 -4.02 -2.56
N ALA A 102 1.68 -4.11 -1.96
CA ALA A 102 2.96 -4.07 -2.68
C ALA A 102 3.89 -5.20 -2.20
N SER A 103 4.86 -5.57 -3.03
CA SER A 103 5.94 -6.48 -2.65
C SER A 103 7.29 -5.76 -2.65
N HIS A 104 8.22 -6.27 -1.86
CA HIS A 104 9.53 -5.70 -1.65
C HIS A 104 10.60 -6.42 -2.46
N GLY A 105 11.55 -5.65 -3.00
CA GLY A 105 12.77 -6.16 -3.60
C GLY A 105 13.93 -5.18 -3.48
N GLU A 106 15.15 -5.71 -3.50
CA GLU A 106 16.39 -4.94 -3.42
C GLU A 106 17.37 -5.30 -4.54
N THR A 107 18.17 -4.32 -4.95
CA THR A 107 19.18 -4.43 -5.99
C THR A 107 20.48 -3.71 -5.60
N TYR A 108 20.91 -3.86 -4.36
CA TYR A 108 22.20 -3.32 -3.94
C TYR A 108 23.37 -4.12 -4.52
N LEU A 109 24.36 -3.41 -5.03
CA LEU A 109 25.67 -4.00 -5.32
C LEU A 109 26.32 -4.40 -3.99
N ASN A 110 26.67 -5.67 -3.86
CA ASN A 110 27.39 -6.17 -2.70
C ASN A 110 28.91 -5.97 -2.85
N PRO A 111 29.73 -6.20 -1.79
CA PRO A 111 31.17 -6.02 -1.82
C PRO A 111 31.92 -6.82 -2.92
N THR A 112 31.31 -7.85 -3.45
CA THR A 112 31.87 -8.67 -4.53
C THR A 112 31.35 -8.28 -5.90
N ASN A 113 30.61 -7.17 -6.01
CA ASN A 113 29.87 -6.74 -7.23
C ASN A 113 28.88 -7.80 -7.74
N TYR A 114 28.49 -8.73 -6.92
CA TYR A 114 27.53 -9.75 -7.26
C TYR A 114 26.14 -9.30 -6.85
N ILE A 115 25.26 -9.19 -7.81
CA ILE A 115 23.87 -8.84 -7.55
C ILE A 115 23.14 -10.09 -7.11
N TRP A 116 22.66 -10.12 -5.88
CA TRP A 116 21.88 -11.24 -5.37
C TRP A 116 20.43 -11.27 -5.90
N TRP A 117 20.01 -10.22 -6.61
CA TRP A 117 18.70 -10.12 -7.25
C TRP A 117 18.30 -11.43 -7.92
N SER A 118 17.11 -11.96 -7.60
CA SER A 118 16.59 -13.28 -7.99
C SER A 118 17.37 -14.51 -7.50
N GLN A 119 18.41 -14.34 -6.71
CA GLN A 119 19.24 -15.44 -6.21
C GLN A 119 19.19 -15.59 -4.69
N GLY A 120 18.42 -14.76 -4.03
CA GLY A 120 18.41 -14.65 -2.57
C GLY A 120 19.65 -13.94 -2.03
N GLY A 121 19.72 -13.76 -0.72
CA GLY A 121 20.84 -13.11 -0.08
C GLY A 121 20.46 -12.32 1.17
N LYS A 122 21.36 -11.41 1.58
CA LYS A 122 21.15 -10.53 2.72
C LYS A 122 20.54 -9.21 2.25
N LEU A 123 19.53 -8.74 2.96
CA LEU A 123 18.95 -7.41 2.76
C LEU A 123 19.91 -6.34 3.29
N TYR A 124 20.11 -5.27 2.52
CA TYR A 124 20.96 -4.12 2.85
C TYR A 124 20.14 -2.83 2.98
N GLY A 125 18.93 -2.82 2.45
CA GLY A 125 18.04 -1.67 2.44
C GLY A 125 17.52 -1.29 3.81
N LYS A 126 17.07 -0.05 3.92
CA LYS A 126 16.48 0.51 5.15
C LYS A 126 14.96 0.53 5.13
N SER A 127 14.32 0.23 4.01
CA SER A 127 12.87 0.22 3.92
C SER A 127 12.23 -0.95 4.66
N VAL A 128 12.94 -2.08 4.82
CA VAL A 128 12.40 -3.32 5.42
C VAL A 128 11.84 -3.09 6.82
N GLU A 129 12.56 -2.37 7.67
CA GLU A 129 12.11 -2.04 9.03
C GLU A 129 10.87 -1.13 9.00
N ARG A 130 10.80 -0.18 8.04
CA ARG A 130 9.68 0.75 7.85
C ARG A 130 8.44 0.03 7.32
N ILE A 131 8.66 -0.96 6.47
CA ILE A 131 7.58 -1.84 5.97
C ILE A 131 7.05 -2.73 7.11
N ALA A 132 7.93 -3.26 7.96
CA ALA A 132 7.53 -3.99 9.15
C ALA A 132 6.76 -3.11 10.14
N PHE A 133 7.15 -1.84 10.29
CA PHE A 133 6.41 -0.86 11.09
C PHE A 133 5.01 -0.56 10.52
N LEU A 134 4.90 -0.37 9.20
CA LEU A 134 3.59 -0.24 8.54
C LEU A 134 2.72 -1.47 8.78
N ARG A 135 3.27 -2.68 8.62
CA ARG A 135 2.56 -3.92 8.89
C ARG A 135 1.97 -3.94 10.30
N LYS A 136 2.78 -3.57 11.31
CA LYS A 136 2.33 -3.47 12.70
C LYS A 136 1.14 -2.51 12.83
N ILE A 137 1.20 -1.32 12.21
CA ILE A 137 0.11 -0.35 12.23
C ILE A 137 -1.19 -0.93 11.64
N ILE A 138 -1.09 -1.71 10.56
CA ILE A 138 -2.24 -2.34 9.92
C ILE A 138 -2.78 -3.51 10.76
N GLU A 139 -1.91 -4.29 11.39
CA GLU A 139 -2.31 -5.39 12.28
C GLU A 139 -2.97 -4.90 13.60
N GLU A 140 -2.72 -3.66 14.00
CA GLU A 140 -3.41 -2.97 15.11
C GLU A 140 -4.81 -2.44 14.74
N CYS A 141 -5.23 -2.56 13.47
CA CYS A 141 -6.59 -2.22 13.05
C CYS A 141 -7.62 -3.13 13.74
N PRO A 142 -8.76 -2.61 14.24
CA PRO A 142 -9.71 -3.37 15.05
C PRO A 142 -10.22 -4.67 14.39
N ARG A 143 -10.31 -4.68 13.08
CA ARG A 143 -10.70 -5.86 12.25
C ARG A 143 -10.22 -5.70 10.82
N ASN A 144 -10.32 -6.75 10.03
CA ASN A 144 -10.05 -6.71 8.59
C ASN A 144 -11.10 -5.89 7.82
N GLY A 145 -10.76 -5.43 6.63
CA GLY A 145 -11.71 -4.79 5.73
C GLY A 145 -11.45 -3.30 5.47
N LEU A 146 -10.21 -2.84 5.64
CA LEU A 146 -9.83 -1.47 5.28
C LEU A 146 -10.19 -1.18 3.82
N MET A 147 -10.92 -0.11 3.60
CA MET A 147 -11.35 0.35 2.28
C MET A 147 -10.79 1.73 1.95
N SER A 148 -10.34 1.89 0.72
CA SER A 148 -9.88 3.19 0.22
C SER A 148 -11.04 4.17 0.13
N PHE A 149 -10.80 5.42 0.56
CA PHE A 149 -11.73 6.53 0.40
C PHE A 149 -10.97 7.82 0.11
N ASN A 150 -11.67 8.89 -0.28
CA ASN A 150 -11.09 10.21 -0.35
C ASN A 150 -11.33 10.97 0.97
N GLY A 151 -10.35 10.95 1.85
CA GLY A 151 -10.43 11.63 3.14
C GLY A 151 -10.16 13.14 3.09
N SER A 152 -10.15 13.77 1.92
CA SER A 152 -10.02 15.21 1.78
C SER A 152 -11.39 15.88 1.76
N PRO A 153 -11.65 16.93 2.55
CA PRO A 153 -12.83 17.77 2.41
C PRO A 153 -12.88 18.53 1.08
N ILE A 154 -11.74 18.60 0.40
CA ILE A 154 -11.60 19.25 -0.90
C ILE A 154 -11.64 18.19 -2.00
N LYS A 155 -12.73 18.09 -2.75
CA LYS A 155 -13.00 17.01 -3.71
C LYS A 155 -11.91 16.81 -4.77
N TRP A 156 -11.26 17.86 -5.24
CA TRP A 156 -10.17 17.77 -6.23
C TRP A 156 -8.81 17.41 -5.63
N ASN A 157 -8.64 17.55 -4.31
CA ASN A 157 -7.41 17.23 -3.60
C ASN A 157 -7.49 15.83 -2.97
N ARG A 158 -7.34 14.79 -3.77
CA ARG A 158 -7.41 13.41 -3.28
C ARG A 158 -6.25 13.11 -2.33
N LEU A 159 -6.58 12.52 -1.18
CA LEU A 159 -5.63 11.99 -0.21
C LEU A 159 -5.54 10.47 -0.29
N ASN A 160 -4.35 9.95 -0.03
CA ASN A 160 -4.15 8.53 0.18
C ASN A 160 -4.65 8.17 1.59
N SER A 161 -5.79 7.50 1.64
CA SER A 161 -6.48 7.20 2.89
C SER A 161 -7.32 5.95 2.78
N VAL A 162 -7.34 5.18 3.86
CA VAL A 162 -8.21 4.03 4.07
C VAL A 162 -8.99 4.20 5.37
N ARG A 163 -10.15 3.58 5.44
CA ARG A 163 -10.98 3.53 6.64
C ARG A 163 -11.57 2.14 6.84
N LEU A 164 -11.98 1.87 8.06
CA LEU A 164 -12.80 0.74 8.43
C LEU A 164 -14.12 1.29 8.97
N ASP A 165 -15.12 1.40 8.11
CA ASP A 165 -16.36 2.14 8.36
C ASP A 165 -16.07 3.52 8.99
N ASP A 166 -16.64 3.82 10.17
CA ASP A 166 -16.36 5.02 10.95
C ASP A 166 -15.54 4.72 12.22
N ASP A 167 -14.97 3.53 12.36
CA ASP A 167 -14.24 3.11 13.56
C ASP A 167 -12.74 3.44 13.50
N TYR A 168 -12.18 3.46 12.28
CA TYR A 168 -10.75 3.64 12.07
C TYR A 168 -10.47 4.37 10.76
N PHE A 169 -9.52 5.32 10.78
CA PHE A 169 -9.05 6.05 9.61
C PHE A 169 -7.53 6.10 9.62
N LEU A 170 -6.93 5.91 8.44
CA LEU A 170 -5.49 6.06 8.22
C LEU A 170 -5.26 6.93 6.98
N PHE A 171 -4.55 8.04 7.17
CA PHE A 171 -4.18 9.00 6.14
C PHE A 171 -2.68 9.00 5.96
N TYR A 172 -2.19 9.06 4.73
CA TYR A 172 -0.78 9.18 4.43
C TYR A 172 -0.51 10.36 3.50
N TYR A 173 0.50 11.16 3.84
CA TYR A 173 0.79 12.40 3.15
C TYR A 173 2.00 12.35 2.22
N GLY A 174 2.78 11.26 2.20
CA GLY A 174 3.94 11.08 1.34
C GLY A 174 4.99 12.16 1.56
N GLU A 175 5.53 12.68 0.48
CA GLU A 175 6.57 13.71 0.48
C GLU A 175 6.08 15.12 0.87
N ARG A 176 4.78 15.27 1.13
CA ARG A 176 4.20 16.58 1.43
C ARG A 176 4.50 17.01 2.88
N GLN A 177 4.83 18.30 3.05
CA GLN A 177 5.21 18.89 4.34
C GLN A 177 4.06 19.72 4.89
N HIS A 178 2.99 19.09 5.35
CA HIS A 178 1.86 19.80 5.93
C HIS A 178 2.18 20.34 7.32
N ALA A 179 1.83 21.60 7.58
CA ALA A 179 1.83 22.18 8.93
C ALA A 179 0.54 21.85 9.69
N GLU A 180 -0.55 21.58 8.96
CA GLU A 180 -1.85 21.23 9.52
C GLU A 180 -2.71 20.49 8.52
N ARG A 181 -3.73 19.80 9.05
CA ARG A 181 -4.80 19.18 8.24
C ARG A 181 -6.14 19.34 8.92
N TYR A 182 -7.16 19.60 8.11
CA TYR A 182 -8.55 19.51 8.52
C TYR A 182 -9.09 18.15 8.12
N ILE A 183 -9.78 17.50 9.06
CA ILE A 183 -10.35 16.16 8.92
C ILE A 183 -11.82 16.24 9.31
N GLU A 184 -12.68 15.63 8.52
CA GLU A 184 -14.10 15.48 8.81
C GLU A 184 -14.34 14.12 9.46
N LEU A 185 -14.73 14.12 10.74
CA LEU A 185 -15.10 12.95 11.52
C LEU A 185 -16.61 12.97 11.78
N PRO A 186 -17.27 11.81 11.99
CA PRO A 186 -18.63 11.75 12.47
C PRO A 186 -18.82 12.56 13.76
N GLU A 187 -19.89 13.38 13.81
CA GLU A 187 -20.16 14.26 14.96
C GLU A 187 -20.69 13.49 16.18
N ASP A 188 -21.35 12.36 15.93
CA ASP A 188 -21.98 11.48 16.93
C ASP A 188 -21.02 10.49 17.59
N ARG A 189 -19.74 10.53 17.20
CA ARG A 189 -18.70 9.61 17.70
C ARG A 189 -17.49 10.35 18.23
N LYS A 190 -16.71 9.67 19.06
CA LYS A 190 -15.49 10.20 19.70
C LYS A 190 -14.24 9.49 19.20
N TYR A 191 -13.17 10.24 18.97
CA TYR A 191 -11.95 9.71 18.39
C TYR A 191 -10.70 10.16 19.13
N LYS A 192 -9.69 9.29 19.12
CA LYS A 192 -8.29 9.62 19.42
C LYS A 192 -7.52 9.75 18.12
N ILE A 193 -6.55 10.67 18.12
CA ILE A 193 -5.70 10.95 16.96
C ILE A 193 -4.24 10.67 17.33
N GLU A 194 -3.52 10.05 16.42
CA GLU A 194 -2.09 9.80 16.50
C GLU A 194 -1.41 10.28 15.23
N ILE A 195 -0.30 10.98 15.41
CA ILE A 195 0.60 11.39 14.33
C ILE A 195 1.70 10.35 14.21
N ILE A 196 1.89 9.82 13.02
CA ILE A 196 2.87 8.80 12.72
C ILE A 196 3.94 9.40 11.82
N ASP A 197 5.18 9.33 12.27
CA ASP A 197 6.33 9.52 11.41
C ASP A 197 6.71 8.17 10.80
N THR A 198 6.43 8.02 9.52
CA THR A 198 6.59 6.72 8.85
C THR A 198 8.05 6.39 8.55
N TRP A 199 8.92 7.41 8.51
CA TRP A 199 10.35 7.23 8.31
C TRP A 199 11.10 6.97 9.62
N GLU A 200 10.84 7.79 10.67
CA GLU A 200 11.47 7.61 11.99
C GLU A 200 10.79 6.52 12.83
N MET A 201 9.71 5.94 12.32
CA MET A 201 8.94 4.86 12.97
C MET A 201 8.43 5.25 14.37
N THR A 202 7.96 6.47 14.52
CA THR A 202 7.43 6.98 15.80
C THR A 202 5.93 7.27 15.71
N ILE A 203 5.25 7.13 16.85
CA ILE A 203 3.83 7.43 17.01
C ILE A 203 3.69 8.42 18.17
N THR A 204 3.11 9.59 17.88
CA THR A 204 2.84 10.63 18.86
C THR A 204 1.33 10.79 19.03
N LYS A 205 0.82 10.66 20.24
CA LYS A 205 -0.59 10.90 20.55
C LYS A 205 -0.88 12.40 20.55
N VAL A 206 -2.00 12.77 19.94
CA VAL A 206 -2.55 14.13 20.06
C VAL A 206 -3.49 14.13 21.25
N ASP A 207 -3.23 15.04 22.21
CA ASP A 207 -4.05 15.13 23.42
C ASP A 207 -5.47 15.58 23.10
N GLY A 208 -6.45 14.94 23.72
CA GLY A 208 -7.86 15.25 23.56
C GLY A 208 -8.70 14.14 22.95
N ILE A 209 -9.99 14.44 22.84
CA ILE A 209 -11.00 13.60 22.18
C ILE A 209 -11.68 14.46 21.12
N TYR A 210 -11.86 13.92 19.94
CA TYR A 210 -12.23 14.66 18.73
C TYR A 210 -13.53 14.13 18.11
N SER A 211 -14.29 15.03 17.48
CA SER A 211 -15.46 14.72 16.65
C SER A 211 -15.68 15.87 15.66
N GLY A 212 -16.45 15.64 14.61
CA GLY A 212 -16.76 16.66 13.61
C GLY A 212 -15.52 17.17 12.87
N VAL A 213 -15.55 18.42 12.41
CA VAL A 213 -14.43 19.05 11.71
C VAL A 213 -13.30 19.34 12.70
N THR A 214 -12.20 18.63 12.55
CA THR A 214 -11.04 18.71 13.46
C THR A 214 -9.82 19.22 12.73
N ARG A 215 -9.13 20.25 13.29
CA ARG A 215 -7.82 20.71 12.85
C ARG A 215 -6.73 19.96 13.61
N VAL A 216 -5.83 19.33 12.89
CA VAL A 216 -4.65 18.63 13.45
C VAL A 216 -3.38 19.35 13.01
N GLU A 217 -2.55 19.77 13.95
CA GLU A 217 -1.22 20.32 13.67
C GLU A 217 -0.24 19.20 13.34
N LEU A 218 0.61 19.41 12.34
CA LEU A 218 1.59 18.46 11.85
C LEU A 218 3.00 19.05 11.87
N PRO A 219 4.06 18.23 11.93
CA PRO A 219 5.45 18.66 12.08
C PRO A 219 6.07 19.40 10.88
N SER A 220 5.33 19.71 9.81
CA SER A 220 5.84 20.35 8.59
C SER A 220 7.01 19.60 7.95
N LYS A 221 6.96 18.27 7.95
CA LYS A 221 7.99 17.43 7.31
C LYS A 221 7.34 16.32 6.47
N PRO A 222 8.08 15.69 5.53
CA PRO A 222 7.56 14.61 4.70
C PRO A 222 7.34 13.32 5.49
N TYR A 223 6.65 12.38 4.84
CA TYR A 223 6.41 11.02 5.31
C TYR A 223 5.60 10.92 6.61
N MET A 224 4.65 11.84 6.78
CA MET A 224 3.73 11.84 7.91
C MET A 224 2.45 11.09 7.57
N ALA A 225 1.87 10.44 8.59
CA ALA A 225 0.55 9.82 8.52
C ALA A 225 -0.26 10.20 9.76
N LEU A 226 -1.59 10.08 9.66
CA LEU A 226 -2.51 10.19 10.80
C LEU A 226 -3.27 8.89 10.95
N ARG A 227 -3.30 8.37 12.18
CA ARG A 227 -4.18 7.29 12.59
C ARG A 227 -5.24 7.84 13.52
N ILE A 228 -6.49 7.54 13.23
CA ILE A 228 -7.64 7.99 14.00
C ILE A 228 -8.47 6.76 14.37
N THR A 229 -8.73 6.60 15.64
CA THR A 229 -9.40 5.42 16.17
C THR A 229 -10.59 5.87 17.05
N MET A 230 -11.76 5.27 16.81
CA MET A 230 -12.95 5.49 17.62
C MET A 230 -12.69 5.06 19.07
N VAL A 231 -13.20 5.85 20.00
CA VAL A 231 -13.21 5.53 21.43
C VAL A 231 -14.52 4.83 21.75
N GLU A 232 -14.45 3.60 22.23
CA GLU A 232 -15.63 2.92 22.75
C GLU A 232 -16.14 3.63 24.02
N ASP A 233 -17.41 3.99 24.06
CA ASP A 233 -18.04 4.40 25.32
C ASP A 233 -18.10 3.17 26.23
N LYS A 234 -17.37 3.25 27.37
CA LYS A 234 -17.35 2.21 28.40
C LYS A 234 -18.65 2.18 29.18
#